data_95165a2b3b8b3ecf79124110d5bd3e0c
#
_entry.id   95165a2b3b8b3ecf79124110d5bd3e0c
#
_cell.length_a   1.000
_cell.length_b   1.000
_cell.length_c   1.000
_cell.angle_alpha   90.00
_cell.angle_beta   90.00
_cell.angle_gamma   90.00
#
_symmetry.space_group_name_H-M   'P 1'
#
loop_
_entity.id
_entity.type
_entity.pdbx_description
1 polymer ?
#
loop_
_entity_poly.entity_id
_entity_poly.type
_entity_poly.pdbx_seq_one_letter_code
_entity_poly.pdbx_strand_id
1 'polypeptide(L)'
;MNRTILVLGGGTGGIITAKKLSKEIGRNAKIILFEKEEKNVFAPSLLWLMVGKRKPHQIYRETRKVEEAGIEVVLGEIEKVNPEGISVAVNGKEYKGDYMVVSLGVEQVYEHNLNNYGYDFYTLDGAVKFNEKLRNFKGGKIAILVPSLPFKCPAAPYEAAMLVADTIAKKGLSHITEISLYTPEQGPMGVAGKELSNAVRQLVEMKGVKFFPEHQLVSATEKNLTFNNGRAAGYDLLAFTPKHQCPTIISKTNLIGKSGWIEVDRNTMETQFPNVYAIGDITFIMLEMGKPLPKAGVFAHLQAETVAHNIIQKITGKTPDKVFNGNGQCFVELGGGKAGYAGGNFYNSPLPDIKMKKPGFLWHWAKVWFEKYWFYKNF
;
A
#
# COMPACT_ATOMS: atom_id res chain seq x y z
N MET A 1 -17.71 6.05 -31.71
CA MET A 1 -18.49 5.36 -30.64
C MET A 1 -17.90 5.79 -29.31
N ASN A 2 -18.75 6.15 -28.36
CA ASN A 2 -18.29 6.56 -27.02
C ASN A 2 -17.87 5.29 -26.25
N ARG A 3 -16.58 5.14 -25.94
CA ARG A 3 -16.06 3.96 -25.22
C ARG A 3 -16.36 4.05 -23.72
N THR A 4 -16.63 2.92 -23.10
CA THR A 4 -16.83 2.84 -21.64
C THR A 4 -15.64 2.14 -20.99
N ILE A 5 -15.06 2.78 -19.96
CA ILE A 5 -13.91 2.25 -19.22
C ILE A 5 -14.33 2.05 -17.76
N LEU A 6 -14.23 0.80 -17.30
CA LEU A 6 -14.53 0.42 -15.92
C LEU A 6 -13.23 0.43 -15.11
N VAL A 7 -13.15 1.24 -14.06
CA VAL A 7 -12.01 1.30 -13.15
C VAL A 7 -12.46 0.76 -11.79
N LEU A 8 -11.95 -0.42 -11.42
CA LEU A 8 -12.34 -1.12 -10.19
C LEU A 8 -11.39 -0.79 -9.06
N GLY A 9 -11.84 -0.03 -8.08
CA GLY A 9 -11.09 0.43 -6.92
C GLY A 9 -10.56 1.87 -7.08
N GLY A 10 -10.90 2.72 -6.11
CA GLY A 10 -10.52 4.14 -6.02
C GLY A 10 -9.23 4.39 -5.24
N GLY A 11 -8.34 3.40 -5.12
CA GLY A 11 -7.00 3.60 -4.56
C GLY A 11 -6.09 4.43 -5.46
N THR A 12 -4.79 4.47 -5.12
CA THR A 12 -3.77 5.25 -5.87
C THR A 12 -3.82 4.98 -7.37
N GLY A 13 -3.84 3.70 -7.77
CA GLY A 13 -3.83 3.33 -9.19
C GLY A 13 -5.12 3.75 -9.91
N GLY A 14 -6.28 3.45 -9.30
CA GLY A 14 -7.58 3.73 -9.94
C GLY A 14 -7.85 5.21 -10.14
N ILE A 15 -7.59 6.05 -9.13
CA ILE A 15 -7.77 7.51 -9.25
C ILE A 15 -6.86 8.10 -10.33
N ILE A 16 -5.59 7.72 -10.35
CA ILE A 16 -4.65 8.22 -11.38
C ILE A 16 -5.10 7.79 -12.77
N THR A 17 -5.48 6.51 -12.92
CA THR A 17 -6.00 5.99 -14.18
C THR A 17 -7.23 6.77 -14.64
N ALA A 18 -8.24 6.89 -13.79
CA ALA A 18 -9.50 7.56 -14.11
C ALA A 18 -9.29 9.04 -14.47
N LYS A 19 -8.49 9.76 -13.68
CA LYS A 19 -8.22 11.19 -13.94
C LYS A 19 -7.40 11.42 -15.21
N LYS A 20 -6.41 10.57 -15.48
CA LYS A 20 -5.62 10.69 -16.72
C LYS A 20 -6.47 10.39 -17.94
N LEU A 21 -7.29 9.33 -17.90
CA LEU A 21 -8.24 9.00 -18.98
C LEU A 21 -9.22 10.17 -19.21
N SER A 22 -9.85 10.69 -18.17
CA SER A 22 -10.80 11.80 -18.27
C SER A 22 -10.15 13.05 -18.87
N LYS A 23 -8.95 13.41 -18.41
CA LYS A 23 -8.23 14.58 -18.88
C LYS A 23 -7.85 14.49 -20.37
N GLU A 24 -7.44 13.32 -20.86
CA GLU A 24 -6.87 13.18 -22.20
C GLU A 24 -7.89 12.73 -23.26
N ILE A 25 -8.92 11.96 -22.87
CA ILE A 25 -9.97 11.52 -23.82
C ILE A 25 -11.20 12.44 -23.76
N GLY A 26 -11.45 13.08 -22.60
CA GLY A 26 -12.59 13.97 -22.40
C GLY A 26 -13.92 13.27 -22.65
N ARG A 27 -14.80 13.90 -23.43
CA ARG A 27 -16.15 13.40 -23.72
C ARG A 27 -16.19 12.20 -24.69
N ASN A 28 -15.04 11.75 -25.22
CA ASN A 28 -14.97 10.62 -26.17
C ASN A 28 -15.03 9.26 -25.48
N ALA A 29 -14.97 9.23 -24.14
CA ALA A 29 -15.17 8.01 -23.36
C ALA A 29 -15.96 8.31 -22.07
N LYS A 30 -16.71 7.30 -21.64
CA LYS A 30 -17.34 7.27 -20.32
C LYS A 30 -16.40 6.53 -19.36
N ILE A 31 -16.02 7.15 -18.23
CA ILE A 31 -15.18 6.56 -17.22
C ILE A 31 -16.02 6.36 -15.98
N ILE A 32 -16.08 5.11 -15.49
CA ILE A 32 -16.82 4.72 -14.29
C ILE A 32 -15.83 4.18 -13.28
N LEU A 33 -15.72 4.85 -12.13
CA LEU A 33 -14.90 4.43 -10.99
C LEU A 33 -15.79 3.77 -9.95
N PHE A 34 -15.49 2.52 -9.63
CA PHE A 34 -16.17 1.75 -8.57
C PHE A 34 -15.31 1.76 -7.30
N GLU A 35 -15.88 2.22 -6.20
CA GLU A 35 -15.20 2.27 -4.91
C GLU A 35 -16.21 1.98 -3.79
N LYS A 36 -15.80 1.22 -2.79
CA LYS A 36 -16.66 0.92 -1.63
C LYS A 36 -16.60 1.98 -0.55
N GLU A 37 -15.47 2.68 -0.44
CA GLU A 37 -15.23 3.64 0.62
C GLU A 37 -15.59 5.07 0.19
N GLU A 38 -16.38 5.75 1.01
CA GLU A 38 -16.69 7.17 0.80
C GLU A 38 -15.46 8.07 0.96
N LYS A 39 -14.51 7.65 1.78
CA LYS A 39 -13.30 8.40 2.10
C LYS A 39 -12.06 7.78 1.45
N ASN A 40 -11.45 8.52 0.56
CA ASN A 40 -10.16 8.16 0.01
C ASN A 40 -9.04 8.60 0.94
N VAL A 41 -8.42 7.64 1.60
CA VAL A 41 -7.35 7.88 2.57
C VAL A 41 -5.99 7.84 1.87
N PHE A 42 -5.17 8.87 2.10
CA PHE A 42 -3.77 8.88 1.68
C PHE A 42 -2.94 7.99 2.62
N ALA A 43 -2.84 6.72 2.26
CA ALA A 43 -2.26 5.67 3.10
C ALA A 43 -0.86 5.99 3.67
N PRO A 44 0.09 6.66 2.95
CA PRO A 44 1.39 7.00 3.51
C PRO A 44 1.34 7.89 4.77
N SER A 45 0.24 8.60 4.99
CA SER A 45 0.05 9.48 6.16
C SER A 45 -0.58 8.79 7.36
N LEU A 46 -1.01 7.53 7.24
CA LEU A 46 -1.48 6.73 8.37
C LEU A 46 -0.41 6.59 9.46
N LEU A 47 0.86 6.48 9.07
CA LEU A 47 1.99 6.43 10.00
C LEU A 47 2.18 7.74 10.78
N TRP A 48 1.88 8.87 10.17
CA TRP A 48 1.86 10.15 10.88
C TRP A 48 0.62 10.30 11.78
N LEU A 49 -0.52 9.74 11.34
CA LEU A 49 -1.74 9.72 12.13
C LEU A 49 -1.59 8.88 13.39
N MET A 50 -1.01 7.65 13.28
CA MET A 50 -0.85 6.75 14.43
C MET A 50 0.03 7.32 15.55
N VAL A 51 0.89 8.30 15.24
CA VAL A 51 1.72 9.01 16.24
C VAL A 51 1.27 10.45 16.51
N GLY A 52 0.11 10.86 16.01
CA GLY A 52 -0.50 12.17 16.29
C GLY A 52 0.09 13.35 15.52
N LYS A 53 0.89 13.11 14.49
CA LYS A 53 1.43 14.17 13.60
C LYS A 53 0.43 14.63 12.53
N ARG A 54 -0.67 13.92 12.36
CA ARG A 54 -1.81 14.28 11.51
C ARG A 54 -3.12 14.03 12.28
N LYS A 55 -4.15 14.79 11.88
CA LYS A 55 -5.54 14.53 12.29
C LYS A 55 -6.26 13.77 11.16
N PRO A 56 -7.30 12.97 11.44
CA PRO A 56 -7.99 12.18 10.41
C PRO A 56 -8.39 12.98 9.17
N HIS A 57 -9.06 14.11 9.33
CA HIS A 57 -9.53 14.97 8.22
C HIS A 57 -8.42 15.54 7.33
N GLN A 58 -7.17 15.53 7.77
CA GLN A 58 -6.03 16.01 6.99
C GLN A 58 -5.56 15.01 5.94
N ILE A 59 -5.84 13.71 6.15
CA ILE A 59 -5.28 12.61 5.36
C ILE A 59 -6.30 11.87 4.50
N TYR A 60 -7.52 12.37 4.37
CA TYR A 60 -8.51 11.84 3.41
C TYR A 60 -9.22 12.94 2.63
N ARG A 61 -9.86 12.56 1.55
CA ARG A 61 -10.85 13.33 0.81
C ARG A 61 -12.06 12.45 0.51
N GLU A 62 -13.20 13.08 0.28
CA GLU A 62 -14.40 12.37 -0.19
C GLU A 62 -14.14 11.80 -1.59
N THR A 63 -14.41 10.52 -1.78
CA THR A 63 -14.14 9.83 -3.06
C THR A 63 -14.89 10.50 -4.21
N ARG A 64 -16.14 10.98 -3.97
CA ARG A 64 -16.94 11.67 -4.97
C ARG A 64 -16.33 12.96 -5.53
N LYS A 65 -15.34 13.55 -4.89
CA LYS A 65 -14.66 14.73 -5.45
C LYS A 65 -14.02 14.50 -6.82
N VAL A 66 -13.72 13.25 -7.18
CA VAL A 66 -13.20 12.95 -8.52
C VAL A 66 -14.26 13.11 -9.62
N GLU A 67 -15.57 13.22 -9.27
CA GLU A 67 -16.65 13.51 -10.20
C GLU A 67 -16.48 14.89 -10.87
N GLU A 68 -15.84 15.84 -10.19
CA GLU A 68 -15.50 17.16 -10.74
C GLU A 68 -14.60 17.07 -11.99
N ALA A 69 -13.88 15.95 -12.15
CA ALA A 69 -13.09 15.66 -13.33
C ALA A 69 -13.88 14.94 -14.45
N GLY A 70 -15.21 14.84 -14.37
CA GLY A 70 -16.05 14.16 -15.35
C GLY A 70 -16.02 12.62 -15.26
N ILE A 71 -15.69 12.09 -14.09
CA ILE A 71 -15.66 10.65 -13.79
C ILE A 71 -16.96 10.29 -13.07
N GLU A 72 -17.69 9.26 -13.56
CA GLU A 72 -18.82 8.72 -12.82
C GLU A 72 -18.32 7.87 -11.64
N VAL A 73 -18.72 8.17 -10.42
CA VAL A 73 -18.36 7.38 -9.23
C VAL A 73 -19.55 6.55 -8.79
N VAL A 74 -19.35 5.24 -8.73
CA VAL A 74 -20.31 4.27 -8.17
C VAL A 74 -19.78 3.78 -6.83
N LEU A 75 -20.40 4.28 -5.74
CA LEU A 75 -20.09 3.81 -4.39
C LEU A 75 -20.86 2.51 -4.10
N GLY A 76 -20.12 1.49 -3.68
CA GLY A 76 -20.66 0.17 -3.31
C GLY A 76 -19.64 -0.94 -3.44
N GLU A 77 -19.91 -2.06 -2.78
CA GLU A 77 -19.11 -3.26 -2.95
C GLU A 77 -19.34 -3.89 -4.32
N ILE A 78 -18.24 -4.36 -4.91
CA ILE A 78 -18.30 -5.14 -6.15
C ILE A 78 -18.78 -6.55 -5.81
N GLU A 79 -19.91 -6.94 -6.41
CA GLU A 79 -20.59 -8.21 -6.17
C GLU A 79 -20.14 -9.30 -7.16
N LYS A 80 -19.76 -8.88 -8.37
CA LYS A 80 -19.33 -9.78 -9.45
C LYS A 80 -18.37 -9.05 -10.40
N VAL A 81 -17.35 -9.77 -10.85
CA VAL A 81 -16.45 -9.34 -11.93
C VAL A 81 -16.44 -10.40 -13.01
N ASN A 82 -16.68 -9.99 -14.26
CA ASN A 82 -16.64 -10.85 -15.44
C ASN A 82 -15.58 -10.28 -16.41
N PRO A 83 -14.35 -10.82 -16.42
CA PRO A 83 -13.30 -10.31 -17.29
C PRO A 83 -13.52 -10.64 -18.78
N GLU A 84 -14.14 -11.80 -19.11
CA GLU A 84 -14.42 -12.16 -20.50
C GLU A 84 -15.43 -11.20 -21.14
N GLY A 85 -16.50 -10.86 -20.39
CA GLY A 85 -17.56 -9.95 -20.85
C GLY A 85 -17.32 -8.49 -20.55
N ILE A 86 -16.18 -8.14 -19.93
CA ILE A 86 -15.83 -6.80 -19.46
C ILE A 86 -17.00 -6.16 -18.71
N SER A 87 -17.50 -6.85 -17.67
CA SER A 87 -18.62 -6.35 -16.86
C SER A 87 -18.38 -6.51 -15.36
N VAL A 88 -19.05 -5.66 -14.60
CA VAL A 88 -19.02 -5.65 -13.13
C VAL A 88 -20.42 -5.42 -12.58
N ALA A 89 -20.78 -6.10 -11.50
CA ALA A 89 -22.02 -5.86 -10.77
C ALA A 89 -21.74 -5.14 -9.45
N VAL A 90 -22.49 -4.06 -9.19
CA VAL A 90 -22.43 -3.25 -7.97
C VAL A 90 -23.84 -2.79 -7.63
N ASN A 91 -24.27 -2.95 -6.38
CA ASN A 91 -25.59 -2.58 -5.89
C ASN A 91 -26.73 -3.22 -6.73
N GLY A 92 -26.56 -4.49 -7.12
CA GLY A 92 -27.54 -5.23 -7.93
C GLY A 92 -27.62 -4.80 -9.40
N LYS A 93 -26.78 -3.85 -9.86
CA LYS A 93 -26.75 -3.37 -11.24
C LYS A 93 -25.49 -3.81 -11.97
N GLU A 94 -25.66 -4.34 -13.19
CA GLU A 94 -24.54 -4.68 -14.07
C GLU A 94 -24.11 -3.47 -14.91
N TYR A 95 -22.79 -3.26 -14.98
CA TYR A 95 -22.14 -2.26 -15.82
C TYR A 95 -21.23 -2.98 -16.83
N LYS A 96 -21.34 -2.64 -18.11
CA LYS A 96 -20.53 -3.19 -19.18
C LYS A 96 -19.60 -2.13 -19.75
N GLY A 97 -18.40 -2.54 -20.14
CA GLY A 97 -17.40 -1.64 -20.69
C GLY A 97 -16.68 -2.21 -21.91
N ASP A 98 -15.88 -1.38 -22.55
CA ASP A 98 -14.93 -1.76 -23.60
C ASP A 98 -13.54 -2.08 -23.03
N TYR A 99 -13.24 -1.51 -21.86
CA TYR A 99 -11.99 -1.68 -21.11
C TYR A 99 -12.27 -1.85 -19.63
N MET A 100 -11.45 -2.64 -18.95
CA MET A 100 -11.50 -2.80 -17.50
C MET A 100 -10.09 -2.63 -16.91
N VAL A 101 -9.98 -1.84 -15.82
CA VAL A 101 -8.75 -1.70 -15.05
C VAL A 101 -9.01 -2.12 -13.61
N VAL A 102 -8.43 -3.26 -13.21
CA VAL A 102 -8.58 -3.81 -11.86
C VAL A 102 -7.51 -3.22 -10.95
N SER A 103 -7.92 -2.37 -10.00
CA SER A 103 -7.06 -1.63 -9.07
C SER A 103 -7.53 -1.77 -7.62
N LEU A 104 -8.06 -2.94 -7.25
CA LEU A 104 -8.70 -3.20 -5.95
C LEU A 104 -7.71 -3.31 -4.77
N GLY A 105 -6.41 -3.30 -5.05
CA GLY A 105 -5.39 -3.41 -4.02
C GLY A 105 -5.39 -4.77 -3.34
N VAL A 106 -5.41 -4.76 -2.00
CA VAL A 106 -5.38 -5.96 -1.17
C VAL A 106 -6.58 -6.00 -0.23
N GLU A 107 -7.04 -7.21 0.08
CA GLU A 107 -7.93 -7.47 1.20
C GLU A 107 -7.12 -7.68 2.48
N GLN A 108 -7.56 -7.06 3.57
CA GLN A 108 -6.93 -7.16 4.88
C GLN A 108 -7.64 -8.22 5.72
N VAL A 109 -6.88 -9.16 6.28
CA VAL A 109 -7.41 -10.24 7.13
C VAL A 109 -6.74 -10.18 8.50
N TYR A 110 -7.55 -10.29 9.54
CA TYR A 110 -7.09 -10.28 10.92
C TYR A 110 -6.98 -11.72 11.44
N GLU A 111 -5.77 -12.28 11.34
CA GLU A 111 -5.49 -13.63 11.87
C GLU A 111 -5.20 -13.58 13.39
N HIS A 112 -5.32 -14.71 14.05
CA HIS A 112 -4.99 -14.88 15.48
C HIS A 112 -5.70 -13.88 16.41
N ASN A 113 -6.88 -13.39 16.03
CA ASN A 113 -7.66 -12.40 16.79
C ASN A 113 -6.88 -11.10 17.10
N LEU A 114 -5.91 -10.73 16.27
CA LEU A 114 -5.08 -9.55 16.48
C LEU A 114 -5.87 -8.26 16.62
N ASN A 115 -7.02 -8.14 15.94
CA ASN A 115 -7.94 -7.00 16.04
C ASN A 115 -8.57 -6.83 17.43
N ASN A 116 -8.58 -7.89 18.26
CA ASN A 116 -9.07 -7.83 19.64
C ASN A 116 -7.96 -7.43 20.62
N TYR A 117 -6.69 -7.60 20.24
CA TYR A 117 -5.56 -7.45 21.14
C TYR A 117 -4.64 -6.27 20.80
N GLY A 118 -4.73 -5.74 19.58
CA GLY A 118 -3.87 -4.67 19.09
C GLY A 118 -4.57 -3.77 18.07
N TYR A 119 -3.79 -2.88 17.46
CA TYR A 119 -4.27 -1.89 16.51
C TYR A 119 -3.47 -1.98 15.22
N ASP A 120 -4.15 -2.11 14.09
CA ASP A 120 -3.49 -1.98 12.81
C ASP A 120 -3.19 -0.51 12.52
N PHE A 121 -2.15 -0.25 11.73
CA PHE A 121 -1.81 1.09 11.26
C PHE A 121 -1.95 1.22 9.73
N TYR A 122 -2.71 0.31 9.13
CA TYR A 122 -3.04 0.29 7.70
C TYR A 122 -4.46 0.80 7.41
N THR A 123 -5.26 1.03 8.45
CA THR A 123 -6.60 1.62 8.36
C THR A 123 -6.67 2.95 9.09
N LEU A 124 -7.64 3.79 8.70
CA LEU A 124 -7.87 5.07 9.36
C LEU A 124 -8.27 4.87 10.84
N ASP A 125 -9.20 3.94 11.08
CA ASP A 125 -9.70 3.61 12.42
C ASP A 125 -8.61 3.03 13.32
N GLY A 126 -7.85 2.04 12.81
CA GLY A 126 -6.76 1.43 13.56
C GLY A 126 -5.67 2.43 13.96
N ALA A 127 -5.27 3.31 13.03
CA ALA A 127 -4.28 4.36 13.30
C ALA A 127 -4.77 5.39 14.33
N VAL A 128 -6.06 5.77 14.31
CA VAL A 128 -6.68 6.65 15.30
C VAL A 128 -6.67 5.99 16.68
N LYS A 129 -7.17 4.75 16.78
CA LYS A 129 -7.23 4.00 18.04
C LYS A 129 -5.84 3.77 18.63
N PHE A 130 -4.86 3.43 17.81
CA PHE A 130 -3.47 3.31 18.26
C PHE A 130 -2.94 4.63 18.81
N ASN A 131 -3.20 5.75 18.11
CA ASN A 131 -2.78 7.07 18.56
C ASN A 131 -3.35 7.42 19.96
N GLU A 132 -4.63 7.13 20.19
CA GLU A 132 -5.28 7.36 21.49
C GLU A 132 -4.58 6.58 22.60
N LYS A 133 -4.26 5.31 22.37
CA LYS A 133 -3.52 4.47 23.33
C LYS A 133 -2.11 4.97 23.56
N LEU A 134 -1.38 5.32 22.47
CA LEU A 134 -0.01 5.84 22.57
C LEU A 134 0.06 7.18 23.33
N ARG A 135 -0.94 8.05 23.14
CA ARG A 135 -1.02 9.31 23.91
C ARG A 135 -1.15 9.07 25.40
N ASN A 136 -1.89 8.06 25.84
CA ASN A 136 -2.15 7.72 27.22
C ASN A 136 -1.11 6.74 27.82
N PHE A 137 -0.19 6.25 27.00
CA PHE A 137 0.83 5.29 27.41
C PHE A 137 1.81 5.91 28.42
N LYS A 138 2.09 5.18 29.51
CA LYS A 138 2.89 5.64 30.65
C LYS A 138 4.20 4.90 30.85
N GLY A 139 4.53 3.95 29.96
CA GLY A 139 5.69 3.06 30.06
C GLY A 139 5.29 1.60 29.95
N GLY A 140 6.26 0.72 29.73
CA GLY A 140 6.04 -0.71 29.51
C GLY A 140 6.55 -1.19 28.17
N LYS A 141 5.94 -2.21 27.58
CA LYS A 141 6.40 -2.86 26.35
C LYS A 141 5.50 -2.54 25.17
N ILE A 142 6.06 -1.97 24.11
CA ILE A 142 5.37 -1.75 22.83
C ILE A 142 5.89 -2.76 21.82
N ALA A 143 4.99 -3.55 21.25
CA ALA A 143 5.31 -4.45 20.14
C ALA A 143 4.80 -3.88 18.81
N ILE A 144 5.67 -3.86 17.80
CA ILE A 144 5.32 -3.66 16.39
C ILE A 144 5.44 -5.03 15.73
N LEU A 145 4.37 -5.53 15.12
CA LEU A 145 4.29 -6.90 14.62
C LEU A 145 3.97 -6.93 13.12
N VAL A 146 4.77 -7.67 12.38
CA VAL A 146 4.41 -8.20 11.06
C VAL A 146 4.06 -9.67 11.25
N PRO A 147 2.77 -10.06 11.24
CA PRO A 147 2.38 -11.44 11.56
C PRO A 147 2.65 -12.42 10.42
N SER A 148 2.58 -11.97 9.17
CA SER A 148 2.72 -12.82 7.98
C SER A 148 3.15 -12.04 6.74
N LEU A 149 3.59 -12.76 5.70
CA LEU A 149 3.94 -12.24 4.37
C LEU A 149 2.92 -12.75 3.34
N PRO A 150 2.68 -12.01 2.25
CA PRO A 150 3.19 -10.66 1.95
C PRO A 150 2.39 -9.56 2.66
N PHE A 151 2.95 -8.36 2.73
CA PHE A 151 2.25 -7.15 3.14
C PHE A 151 2.60 -5.97 2.20
N LYS A 152 1.68 -5.00 2.07
CA LYS A 152 1.92 -3.79 1.27
C LYS A 152 2.76 -2.77 2.03
N CYS A 153 3.44 -1.86 1.31
CA CYS A 153 4.31 -0.85 1.88
C CYS A 153 5.41 -1.44 2.78
N PRO A 154 6.44 -2.10 2.20
CA PRO A 154 7.45 -2.83 2.96
C PRO A 154 8.22 -2.00 4.00
N ALA A 155 8.25 -0.67 3.84
CA ALA A 155 8.88 0.24 4.80
C ALA A 155 8.00 0.53 6.04
N ALA A 156 6.68 0.35 5.95
CA ALA A 156 5.74 0.85 6.96
C ALA A 156 5.96 0.32 8.39
N PRO A 157 6.24 -0.97 8.64
CA PRO A 157 6.50 -1.45 10.00
C PRO A 157 7.75 -0.82 10.62
N TYR A 158 8.77 -0.59 9.82
CA TYR A 158 10.03 0.02 10.25
C TYR A 158 9.86 1.51 10.52
N GLU A 159 9.14 2.23 9.65
CA GLU A 159 8.73 3.61 9.89
C GLU A 159 7.88 3.74 11.16
N ALA A 160 6.88 2.84 11.34
CA ALA A 160 6.02 2.81 12.52
C ALA A 160 6.85 2.69 13.81
N ALA A 161 7.79 1.74 13.85
CA ALA A 161 8.66 1.54 15.00
C ALA A 161 9.50 2.78 15.32
N MET A 162 10.13 3.40 14.32
CA MET A 162 10.96 4.60 14.50
C MET A 162 10.13 5.82 14.90
N LEU A 163 8.92 5.98 14.36
CA LEU A 163 8.02 7.08 14.72
C LEU A 163 7.45 6.91 16.14
N VAL A 164 7.14 5.68 16.54
CA VAL A 164 6.73 5.37 17.92
C VAL A 164 7.88 5.67 18.88
N ALA A 165 9.11 5.24 18.57
CA ALA A 165 10.29 5.52 19.39
C ALA A 165 10.53 7.05 19.53
N ASP A 166 10.43 7.81 18.45
CA ASP A 166 10.52 9.30 18.48
C ASP A 166 9.43 9.92 19.39
N THR A 167 8.22 9.36 19.35
CA THR A 167 7.09 9.84 20.16
C THR A 167 7.31 9.53 21.64
N ILE A 168 7.77 8.34 21.98
CA ILE A 168 8.10 7.92 23.33
C ILE A 168 9.25 8.77 23.90
N ALA A 169 10.28 9.05 23.09
CA ALA A 169 11.38 9.92 23.50
C ALA A 169 10.92 11.35 23.81
N LYS A 170 10.05 11.92 22.97
CA LYS A 170 9.45 13.25 23.20
C LYS A 170 8.57 13.32 24.46
N LYS A 171 8.00 12.19 24.86
CA LYS A 171 7.26 12.08 26.14
C LYS A 171 8.16 11.89 27.36
N GLY A 172 9.49 11.76 27.18
CA GLY A 172 10.42 11.48 28.26
C GLY A 172 10.34 10.06 28.83
N LEU A 173 9.71 9.12 28.10
CA LEU A 173 9.41 7.77 28.59
C LEU A 173 10.41 6.70 28.10
N SER A 174 11.48 7.07 27.40
CA SER A 174 12.44 6.09 26.82
C SER A 174 13.08 5.17 27.86
N HIS A 175 13.30 5.66 29.07
CA HIS A 175 13.96 4.91 30.14
C HIS A 175 13.07 3.83 30.80
N ILE A 176 11.75 3.91 30.59
CA ILE A 176 10.76 2.95 31.12
C ILE A 176 9.93 2.27 30.02
N THR A 177 10.35 2.43 28.75
CA THR A 177 9.64 1.83 27.62
C THR A 177 10.59 0.97 26.78
N GLU A 178 10.22 -0.27 26.57
CA GLU A 178 10.86 -1.17 25.62
C GLU A 178 10.02 -1.20 24.33
N ILE A 179 10.65 -1.01 23.17
CA ILE A 179 9.99 -1.10 21.87
C ILE A 179 10.65 -2.24 21.10
N SER A 180 9.84 -3.19 20.62
CA SER A 180 10.30 -4.37 19.88
C SER A 180 9.56 -4.49 18.56
N LEU A 181 10.28 -4.83 17.48
CA LEU A 181 9.71 -5.11 16.18
C LEU A 181 9.96 -6.59 15.83
N TYR A 182 8.87 -7.32 15.58
CA TYR A 182 8.87 -8.73 15.21
C TYR A 182 8.40 -8.89 13.76
N THR A 183 9.13 -9.67 12.97
CA THR A 183 8.81 -9.91 11.55
C THR A 183 9.29 -11.31 11.12
N PRO A 184 8.55 -11.99 10.22
CA PRO A 184 9.03 -13.21 9.60
C PRO A 184 10.14 -12.99 8.56
N GLU A 185 10.40 -11.72 8.14
CA GLU A 185 11.49 -11.40 7.23
C GLU A 185 12.86 -11.68 7.88
N GLN A 186 13.86 -12.05 7.08
CA GLN A 186 15.27 -12.13 7.51
C GLN A 186 15.87 -10.75 7.77
N GLY A 187 15.37 -9.74 7.09
CA GLY A 187 15.79 -8.36 7.24
C GLY A 187 14.82 -7.41 6.53
N PRO A 188 14.82 -6.13 6.92
CA PRO A 188 13.90 -5.14 6.37
C PRO A 188 13.97 -5.03 4.85
N MET A 189 12.80 -5.01 4.19
CA MET A 189 12.72 -4.67 2.76
C MET A 189 13.66 -5.52 1.87
N GLY A 190 13.81 -6.80 2.12
CA GLY A 190 14.84 -7.68 1.53
C GLY A 190 14.84 -7.77 -0.01
N VAL A 191 13.76 -7.34 -0.69
CA VAL A 191 13.70 -7.23 -2.16
C VAL A 191 14.55 -6.07 -2.68
N ALA A 192 14.74 -5.03 -1.88
CA ALA A 192 15.53 -3.86 -2.26
C ALA A 192 17.06 -4.06 -2.08
N GLY A 193 17.49 -5.28 -1.74
CA GLY A 193 18.90 -5.65 -1.60
C GLY A 193 19.43 -5.62 -0.17
N LYS A 194 20.52 -6.37 0.05
CA LYS A 194 21.10 -6.58 1.37
C LYS A 194 21.65 -5.30 2.02
N GLU A 195 22.25 -4.42 1.22
CA GLU A 195 22.81 -3.16 1.72
C GLU A 195 21.72 -2.25 2.29
N LEU A 196 20.63 -2.06 1.54
CA LEU A 196 19.49 -1.25 2.00
C LEU A 196 18.81 -1.90 3.20
N SER A 197 18.65 -3.21 3.20
CA SER A 197 18.11 -3.96 4.32
C SER A 197 18.90 -3.72 5.61
N ASN A 198 20.23 -3.84 5.55
CA ASN A 198 21.12 -3.58 6.68
C ASN A 198 21.05 -2.11 7.14
N ALA A 199 21.02 -1.16 6.20
CA ALA A 199 20.91 0.27 6.54
C ALA A 199 19.60 0.58 7.27
N VAL A 200 18.47 0.04 6.81
CA VAL A 200 17.17 0.23 7.50
C VAL A 200 17.18 -0.42 8.87
N ARG A 201 17.74 -1.64 9.01
CA ARG A 201 17.91 -2.30 10.32
C ARG A 201 18.70 -1.43 11.29
N GLN A 202 19.86 -0.92 10.87
CA GLN A 202 20.68 -0.04 11.69
C GLN A 202 19.91 1.22 12.15
N LEU A 203 19.14 1.84 11.25
CA LEU A 203 18.31 3.00 11.60
C LEU A 203 17.27 2.68 12.65
N VAL A 204 16.63 1.51 12.59
CA VAL A 204 15.66 1.02 13.59
C VAL A 204 16.35 0.80 14.94
N GLU A 205 17.48 0.08 14.95
CA GLU A 205 18.24 -0.22 16.15
C GLU A 205 18.82 1.05 16.81
N MET A 206 19.29 2.03 16.02
CA MET A 206 19.77 3.34 16.49
C MET A 206 18.66 4.17 17.18
N LYS A 207 17.39 3.87 16.92
CA LYS A 207 16.25 4.48 17.63
C LYS A 207 15.92 3.77 18.95
N GLY A 208 16.72 2.78 19.36
CA GLY A 208 16.48 1.99 20.56
C GLY A 208 15.41 0.91 20.39
N VAL A 209 15.01 0.61 19.17
CA VAL A 209 14.05 -0.46 18.87
C VAL A 209 14.78 -1.80 18.77
N LYS A 210 14.34 -2.81 19.52
CA LYS A 210 14.83 -4.17 19.42
C LYS A 210 14.24 -4.83 18.16
N PHE A 211 15.09 -5.30 17.26
CA PHE A 211 14.66 -5.91 16.01
C PHE A 211 14.78 -7.44 16.08
N PHE A 212 13.67 -8.12 15.84
CA PHE A 212 13.55 -9.58 15.89
C PHE A 212 13.11 -10.14 14.51
N PRO A 213 14.05 -10.48 13.62
CA PRO A 213 13.77 -11.16 12.36
C PRO A 213 13.38 -12.62 12.59
N GLU A 214 12.83 -13.28 11.57
CA GLU A 214 12.47 -14.71 11.56
C GLU A 214 11.53 -15.12 12.70
N HIS A 215 10.62 -14.20 13.06
CA HIS A 215 9.58 -14.39 14.06
C HIS A 215 8.21 -14.44 13.38
N GLN A 216 7.85 -15.61 12.83
CA GLN A 216 6.51 -15.86 12.29
C GLN A 216 5.51 -16.06 13.44
N LEU A 217 4.46 -15.25 13.48
CA LEU A 217 3.41 -15.39 14.50
C LEU A 217 2.69 -16.75 14.38
N VAL A 218 2.46 -17.41 15.51
CA VAL A 218 1.69 -18.65 15.63
C VAL A 218 0.41 -18.39 16.42
N SER A 219 0.48 -17.59 17.48
CA SER A 219 -0.68 -17.23 18.28
C SER A 219 -0.48 -15.90 19.00
N ALA A 220 -1.59 -15.23 19.31
CA ALA A 220 -1.63 -14.02 20.11
C ALA A 220 -2.68 -14.14 21.22
N THR A 221 -2.40 -13.52 22.35
CA THR A 221 -3.34 -13.30 23.44
C THR A 221 -3.29 -11.82 23.83
N GLU A 222 -4.11 -11.39 24.78
CA GLU A 222 -4.16 -9.99 25.23
C GLU A 222 -2.79 -9.41 25.64
N LYS A 223 -1.84 -10.27 26.09
CA LYS A 223 -0.55 -9.85 26.66
C LYS A 223 0.66 -10.53 26.05
N ASN A 224 0.48 -11.53 25.21
CA ASN A 224 1.60 -12.33 24.71
C ASN A 224 1.44 -12.69 23.24
N LEU A 225 2.60 -12.71 22.56
CA LEU A 225 2.78 -13.25 21.20
C LEU A 225 3.60 -14.51 21.29
N THR A 226 3.26 -15.55 20.52
CA THR A 226 4.04 -16.80 20.41
C THR A 226 4.46 -16.98 18.95
N PHE A 227 5.72 -17.32 18.74
CA PHE A 227 6.33 -17.45 17.42
C PHE A 227 6.71 -18.88 17.07
N ASN A 228 6.85 -19.18 15.78
CA ASN A 228 7.19 -20.52 15.25
C ASN A 228 8.55 -21.04 15.72
N ASN A 229 9.45 -20.15 16.14
CA ASN A 229 10.77 -20.51 16.70
C ASN A 229 10.72 -20.85 18.20
N GLY A 230 9.54 -21.04 18.77
CA GLY A 230 9.31 -21.38 20.19
C GLY A 230 9.46 -20.19 21.15
N ARG A 231 9.77 -19.00 20.67
CA ARG A 231 9.87 -17.81 21.52
C ARG A 231 8.49 -17.20 21.79
N ALA A 232 8.39 -16.55 22.95
CA ALA A 232 7.23 -15.75 23.32
C ALA A 232 7.67 -14.33 23.71
N ALA A 233 6.79 -13.35 23.49
CA ALA A 233 7.01 -11.95 23.82
C ALA A 233 5.79 -11.33 24.47
N GLY A 234 5.97 -10.74 25.64
CA GLY A 234 4.93 -9.96 26.30
C GLY A 234 4.87 -8.53 25.79
N TYR A 235 3.68 -7.93 25.81
CA TYR A 235 3.47 -6.52 25.44
C TYR A 235 2.36 -5.87 26.26
N ASP A 236 2.39 -4.54 26.34
CA ASP A 236 1.35 -3.70 26.93
C ASP A 236 0.59 -2.91 25.86
N LEU A 237 1.23 -2.64 24.73
CA LEU A 237 0.61 -2.00 23.56
C LEU A 237 1.12 -2.69 22.28
N LEU A 238 0.18 -3.13 21.43
CA LEU A 238 0.49 -3.82 20.18
C LEU A 238 0.02 -3.00 18.97
N ALA A 239 0.93 -2.73 18.04
CA ALA A 239 0.62 -2.29 16.69
C ALA A 239 1.02 -3.38 15.69
N PHE A 240 0.20 -3.63 14.67
CA PHE A 240 0.49 -4.72 13.74
C PHE A 240 0.10 -4.39 12.30
N THR A 241 0.71 -5.10 11.35
CA THR A 241 0.24 -5.16 9.98
C THR A 241 -0.85 -6.24 9.88
N PRO A 242 -2.00 -5.99 9.24
CA PRO A 242 -2.92 -7.08 8.93
C PRO A 242 -2.29 -7.99 7.88
N LYS A 243 -2.73 -9.24 7.79
CA LYS A 243 -2.41 -10.10 6.65
C LYS A 243 -3.03 -9.52 5.38
N HIS A 244 -2.28 -9.54 4.29
CA HIS A 244 -2.76 -9.08 3.00
C HIS A 244 -2.95 -10.26 2.03
N GLN A 245 -4.11 -10.30 1.39
CA GLN A 245 -4.42 -11.30 0.38
C GLN A 245 -5.10 -10.65 -0.85
N CYS A 246 -5.17 -11.39 -1.94
CA CYS A 246 -5.96 -10.97 -3.10
C CYS A 246 -7.42 -10.85 -2.69
N PRO A 247 -8.13 -9.78 -3.07
CA PRO A 247 -9.55 -9.62 -2.73
C PRO A 247 -10.38 -10.84 -3.13
N THR A 248 -11.20 -11.32 -2.20
CA THR A 248 -12.03 -12.52 -2.34
C THR A 248 -12.91 -12.49 -3.60
N ILE A 249 -13.36 -11.30 -4.01
CA ILE A 249 -14.15 -11.15 -5.24
C ILE A 249 -13.36 -11.52 -6.50
N ILE A 250 -12.05 -11.30 -6.51
CA ILE A 250 -11.17 -11.66 -7.62
C ILE A 250 -10.77 -13.13 -7.56
N SER A 251 -10.58 -13.70 -6.35
CA SER A 251 -10.22 -15.11 -6.20
C SER A 251 -11.28 -16.07 -6.75
N LYS A 252 -12.50 -15.59 -6.97
CA LYS A 252 -13.62 -16.33 -7.59
C LYS A 252 -13.67 -16.17 -9.12
N THR A 253 -12.72 -15.49 -9.74
CA THR A 253 -12.67 -15.25 -11.19
C THR A 253 -11.48 -15.94 -11.82
N ASN A 254 -11.50 -16.06 -13.15
CA ASN A 254 -10.39 -16.57 -13.94
C ASN A 254 -9.22 -15.57 -14.06
N LEU A 255 -9.29 -14.40 -13.40
CA LEU A 255 -8.19 -13.44 -13.34
C LEU A 255 -7.06 -13.90 -12.43
N ILE A 256 -7.38 -14.71 -11.41
CA ILE A 256 -6.38 -15.16 -10.45
C ILE A 256 -5.41 -16.16 -11.09
N GLY A 257 -4.11 -15.91 -10.95
CA GLY A 257 -3.06 -16.81 -11.39
C GLY A 257 -2.64 -17.82 -10.33
N LYS A 258 -1.64 -18.65 -10.65
CA LYS A 258 -1.07 -19.65 -9.75
C LYS A 258 -0.43 -19.05 -8.50
N SER A 259 -0.02 -17.80 -8.57
CA SER A 259 0.54 -17.03 -7.45
C SER A 259 -0.49 -16.68 -6.36
N GLY A 260 -1.79 -16.86 -6.61
CA GLY A 260 -2.87 -16.38 -5.74
C GLY A 260 -3.19 -14.89 -5.91
N TRP A 261 -2.64 -14.23 -6.94
CA TRP A 261 -2.84 -12.83 -7.33
C TRP A 261 -3.13 -12.74 -8.82
N ILE A 262 -3.44 -11.53 -9.34
CA ILE A 262 -3.56 -11.32 -10.79
C ILE A 262 -2.15 -11.25 -11.39
N GLU A 263 -1.86 -12.20 -12.27
CA GLU A 263 -0.64 -12.19 -13.08
C GLU A 263 -0.85 -11.31 -14.31
N VAL A 264 0.14 -10.47 -14.60
CA VAL A 264 0.08 -9.50 -15.71
C VAL A 264 1.37 -9.50 -16.51
N ASP A 265 1.32 -9.04 -17.74
CA ASP A 265 2.53 -8.65 -18.45
C ASP A 265 3.23 -7.55 -17.66
N ARG A 266 4.50 -7.76 -17.33
CA ARG A 266 5.27 -6.89 -16.41
C ARG A 266 5.50 -5.47 -16.93
N ASN A 267 5.32 -5.24 -18.21
CA ASN A 267 5.58 -3.97 -18.87
C ASN A 267 4.29 -3.22 -19.23
N THR A 268 3.27 -3.94 -19.70
CA THR A 268 2.00 -3.34 -20.17
C THR A 268 0.87 -3.41 -19.14
N MET A 269 1.01 -4.25 -18.12
CA MET A 269 -0.03 -4.53 -17.12
C MET A 269 -1.27 -5.23 -17.71
N GLU A 270 -1.19 -5.77 -18.91
CA GLU A 270 -2.27 -6.55 -19.54
C GLU A 270 -2.43 -7.90 -18.84
N THR A 271 -3.67 -8.32 -18.64
CA THR A 271 -4.01 -9.67 -18.16
C THR A 271 -4.13 -10.62 -19.34
N GLN A 272 -4.45 -11.88 -19.06
CA GLN A 272 -4.77 -12.85 -20.14
C GLN A 272 -6.06 -12.50 -20.93
N PHE A 273 -6.90 -11.59 -20.45
CA PHE A 273 -8.12 -11.16 -21.12
C PHE A 273 -7.89 -9.88 -21.90
N PRO A 274 -8.27 -9.82 -23.19
CA PRO A 274 -8.11 -8.62 -24.01
C PRO A 274 -8.83 -7.40 -23.38
N ASN A 275 -8.16 -6.23 -23.39
CA ASN A 275 -8.65 -4.98 -22.82
C ASN A 275 -8.92 -4.99 -21.30
N VAL A 276 -8.44 -6.00 -20.60
CA VAL A 276 -8.48 -6.09 -19.13
C VAL A 276 -7.07 -5.95 -18.59
N TYR A 277 -6.89 -4.95 -17.73
CA TYR A 277 -5.61 -4.60 -17.09
C TYR A 277 -5.73 -4.79 -15.59
N ALA A 278 -4.62 -5.07 -14.91
CA ALA A 278 -4.56 -5.02 -13.46
C ALA A 278 -3.33 -4.25 -13.00
N ILE A 279 -3.48 -3.42 -11.94
CA ILE A 279 -2.44 -2.53 -11.46
C ILE A 279 -2.38 -2.47 -9.93
N GLY A 280 -1.20 -2.16 -9.40
CA GLY A 280 -0.97 -1.96 -7.97
C GLY A 280 -0.90 -3.26 -7.19
N ASP A 281 -1.27 -3.17 -5.93
CA ASP A 281 -1.03 -4.25 -4.94
C ASP A 281 -1.78 -5.56 -5.25
N ILE A 282 -2.77 -5.53 -6.13
CA ILE A 282 -3.51 -6.73 -6.57
C ILE A 282 -2.70 -7.61 -7.54
N THR A 283 -1.65 -7.06 -8.15
CA THR A 283 -0.84 -7.75 -9.16
C THR A 283 0.28 -8.58 -8.55
N PHE A 284 0.71 -9.58 -9.30
CA PHE A 284 1.92 -10.35 -9.05
C PHE A 284 2.87 -10.22 -10.24
N ILE A 285 4.05 -9.69 -9.99
CA ILE A 285 5.11 -9.54 -10.98
C ILE A 285 6.37 -10.16 -10.38
N MET A 286 6.81 -11.28 -10.93
CA MET A 286 8.04 -11.94 -10.49
C MET A 286 9.26 -11.18 -11.00
N LEU A 287 10.19 -10.87 -10.11
CA LEU A 287 11.50 -10.30 -10.45
C LEU A 287 12.50 -11.41 -10.74
N GLU A 288 13.56 -11.10 -11.48
CA GLU A 288 14.59 -12.08 -11.84
C GLU A 288 15.31 -12.70 -10.63
N MET A 289 15.38 -11.97 -9.53
CA MET A 289 15.91 -12.48 -8.26
C MET A 289 15.04 -13.53 -7.56
N GLY A 290 13.91 -13.95 -8.16
CA GLY A 290 13.01 -14.97 -7.60
C GLY A 290 12.09 -14.47 -6.49
N LYS A 291 11.93 -13.16 -6.33
CA LYS A 291 10.97 -12.54 -5.40
C LYS A 291 9.98 -11.65 -6.16
N PRO A 292 8.75 -11.49 -5.66
CA PRO A 292 7.79 -10.61 -6.31
C PRO A 292 8.15 -9.12 -6.14
N LEU A 293 7.73 -8.30 -7.11
CA LEU A 293 7.76 -6.84 -6.97
C LEU A 293 7.01 -6.44 -5.70
N PRO A 294 7.58 -5.59 -4.83
CA PRO A 294 6.92 -5.18 -3.61
C PRO A 294 5.59 -4.47 -3.87
N LYS A 295 4.60 -4.70 -3.02
CA LYS A 295 3.31 -4.01 -3.08
C LYS A 295 3.46 -2.60 -2.51
N ALA A 296 3.45 -1.57 -3.40
CA ALA A 296 3.64 -0.18 -3.00
C ALA A 296 2.92 0.80 -3.93
N GLY A 297 2.39 1.87 -3.35
CA GLY A 297 1.63 2.88 -4.08
C GLY A 297 2.40 3.56 -5.22
N VAL A 298 3.73 3.65 -5.15
CA VAL A 298 4.55 4.20 -6.23
C VAL A 298 4.47 3.36 -7.50
N PHE A 299 4.44 2.03 -7.37
CA PHE A 299 4.28 1.15 -8.52
C PHE A 299 2.87 1.27 -9.09
N ALA A 300 1.85 1.27 -8.23
CA ALA A 300 0.47 1.50 -8.66
C ALA A 300 0.30 2.82 -9.44
N HIS A 301 0.99 3.89 -9.01
CA HIS A 301 1.02 5.17 -9.72
C HIS A 301 1.60 5.04 -11.14
N LEU A 302 2.79 4.50 -11.27
CA LEU A 302 3.49 4.40 -12.55
C LEU A 302 2.82 3.40 -13.50
N GLN A 303 2.28 2.31 -12.98
CA GLN A 303 1.47 1.35 -13.72
C GLN A 303 0.18 1.99 -14.23
N ALA A 304 -0.50 2.80 -13.40
CA ALA A 304 -1.70 3.54 -13.78
C ALA A 304 -1.43 4.52 -14.94
N GLU A 305 -0.32 5.22 -14.89
CA GLU A 305 0.09 6.11 -15.99
C GLU A 305 0.38 5.37 -17.28
N THR A 306 0.96 4.16 -17.18
CA THR A 306 1.23 3.30 -18.33
C THR A 306 -0.08 2.79 -18.93
N VAL A 307 -0.95 2.20 -18.13
CA VAL A 307 -2.23 1.64 -18.59
C VAL A 307 -3.14 2.73 -19.17
N ALA A 308 -3.29 3.86 -18.49
CA ALA A 308 -4.12 4.95 -19.00
C ALA A 308 -3.61 5.47 -20.35
N HIS A 309 -2.29 5.66 -20.50
CA HIS A 309 -1.71 6.07 -21.77
C HIS A 309 -1.99 5.04 -22.87
N ASN A 310 -1.76 3.75 -22.63
CA ASN A 310 -1.96 2.70 -23.62
C ASN A 310 -3.43 2.53 -24.03
N ILE A 311 -4.37 2.68 -23.09
CA ILE A 311 -5.82 2.70 -23.39
C ILE A 311 -6.15 3.91 -24.29
N ILE A 312 -5.60 5.09 -24.00
CA ILE A 312 -5.79 6.29 -24.82
C ILE A 312 -5.30 6.05 -26.24
N GLN A 313 -4.11 5.48 -26.42
CA GLN A 313 -3.57 5.16 -27.73
C GLN A 313 -4.50 4.19 -28.49
N LYS A 314 -4.96 3.11 -27.86
CA LYS A 314 -5.91 2.16 -28.47
C LYS A 314 -7.22 2.86 -28.89
N ILE A 315 -7.80 3.72 -28.06
CA ILE A 315 -9.05 4.44 -28.36
C ILE A 315 -8.87 5.44 -29.52
N THR A 316 -7.70 6.07 -29.60
CA THR A 316 -7.38 7.04 -30.68
C THR A 316 -6.82 6.41 -31.94
N GLY A 317 -6.79 5.06 -32.04
CA GLY A 317 -6.30 4.32 -33.21
C GLY A 317 -4.77 4.33 -33.36
N LYS A 318 -4.05 4.61 -32.29
CA LYS A 318 -2.60 4.58 -32.24
C LYS A 318 -2.09 3.29 -31.57
N THR A 319 -0.85 2.92 -31.83
CA THR A 319 -0.20 1.79 -31.18
C THR A 319 0.21 2.12 -29.76
N PRO A 320 -0.13 1.30 -28.74
CA PRO A 320 0.39 1.45 -27.39
C PRO A 320 1.92 1.38 -27.37
N ASP A 321 2.56 2.33 -26.69
CA ASP A 321 4.02 2.48 -26.68
C ASP A 321 4.62 2.68 -25.29
N LYS A 322 3.79 2.91 -24.26
CA LYS A 322 4.28 3.12 -22.91
C LYS A 322 4.46 1.81 -22.15
N VAL A 323 5.60 1.68 -21.49
CA VAL A 323 5.92 0.51 -20.65
C VAL A 323 6.21 0.94 -19.22
N PHE A 324 5.78 0.11 -18.27
CA PHE A 324 6.24 0.18 -16.90
C PHE A 324 7.62 -0.49 -16.81
N ASN A 325 8.61 0.22 -16.35
CA ASN A 325 10.01 -0.20 -16.40
C ASN A 325 10.58 -0.61 -15.03
N GLY A 326 9.73 -0.78 -14.01
CA GLY A 326 10.16 -1.21 -12.69
C GLY A 326 10.81 -0.13 -11.82
N ASN A 327 10.81 1.13 -12.23
CA ASN A 327 11.29 2.22 -11.39
C ASN A 327 10.37 2.41 -10.18
N GLY A 328 10.96 2.70 -9.03
CA GLY A 328 10.23 2.97 -7.79
C GLY A 328 11.04 3.75 -6.79
N GLN A 329 10.34 4.43 -5.88
CA GLN A 329 10.97 5.23 -4.84
C GLN A 329 10.10 5.26 -3.59
N CYS A 330 10.73 5.42 -2.44
CA CYS A 330 10.05 5.44 -1.15
C CYS A 330 10.74 6.43 -0.20
N PHE A 331 9.95 7.08 0.64
CA PHE A 331 10.43 7.80 1.81
C PHE A 331 10.33 6.88 3.02
N VAL A 332 11.32 6.94 3.92
CA VAL A 332 11.33 6.20 5.18
C VAL A 332 11.45 7.20 6.33
N GLU A 333 10.37 7.44 7.05
CA GLU A 333 10.35 8.38 8.19
C GLU A 333 11.12 7.84 9.40
N LEU A 334 11.99 8.68 9.96
CA LEU A 334 12.81 8.31 11.11
C LEU A 334 12.38 9.01 12.41
N GLY A 335 11.40 9.90 12.36
CA GLY A 335 11.13 10.82 13.45
C GLY A 335 12.13 11.98 13.52
N GLY A 336 11.94 12.92 14.45
CA GLY A 336 12.79 14.11 14.59
C GLY A 336 12.81 15.03 13.36
N GLY A 337 11.78 14.98 12.49
CA GLY A 337 11.72 15.76 11.25
C GLY A 337 12.66 15.24 10.15
N LYS A 338 13.15 14.00 10.25
CA LYS A 338 14.06 13.41 9.27
C LYS A 338 13.42 12.20 8.60
N ALA A 339 13.70 12.03 7.30
CA ALA A 339 13.37 10.84 6.53
C ALA A 339 14.57 10.38 5.69
N GLY A 340 14.62 9.10 5.37
CA GLY A 340 15.43 8.54 4.30
C GLY A 340 14.66 8.58 2.98
N TYR A 341 15.37 8.52 1.88
CA TYR A 341 14.84 8.34 0.53
C TYR A 341 15.58 7.19 -0.13
N ALA A 342 14.83 6.23 -0.64
CA ALA A 342 15.38 5.13 -1.41
C ALA A 342 14.65 5.04 -2.75
N GLY A 343 15.39 4.83 -3.84
CA GLY A 343 14.81 4.73 -5.16
C GLY A 343 15.75 4.11 -6.17
N GLY A 344 15.20 3.58 -7.23
CA GLY A 344 15.93 2.92 -8.30
C GLY A 344 15.05 2.01 -9.14
N ASN A 345 15.68 1.07 -9.83
CA ASN A 345 15.02 0.17 -10.75
C ASN A 345 14.94 -1.26 -10.16
N PHE A 346 13.71 -1.73 -9.95
CA PHE A 346 13.45 -3.08 -9.43
C PHE A 346 13.54 -4.15 -10.54
N TYR A 347 13.47 -3.76 -11.82
CA TYR A 347 13.59 -4.69 -12.97
C TYR A 347 15.05 -4.92 -13.37
N ASN A 348 16.00 -4.26 -12.71
CA ASN A 348 17.42 -4.44 -13.00
C ASN A 348 17.83 -5.89 -12.72
N SER A 349 18.72 -6.41 -13.55
CA SER A 349 19.20 -7.81 -13.51
C SER A 349 20.68 -7.83 -13.13
N PRO A 350 21.14 -8.81 -12.35
CA PRO A 350 20.38 -9.92 -11.70
C PRO A 350 19.66 -9.50 -10.41
N LEU A 351 19.93 -8.31 -9.90
CA LEU A 351 19.35 -7.76 -8.67
C LEU A 351 18.83 -6.34 -8.90
N PRO A 352 17.80 -5.92 -8.17
CA PRO A 352 17.35 -4.52 -8.14
C PRO A 352 18.50 -3.55 -7.82
N ASP A 353 18.58 -2.45 -8.57
CA ASP A 353 19.51 -1.34 -8.30
C ASP A 353 18.80 -0.23 -7.52
N ILE A 354 18.76 -0.38 -6.18
CA ILE A 354 18.09 0.55 -5.28
C ILE A 354 19.13 1.24 -4.41
N LYS A 355 19.14 2.57 -4.46
CA LYS A 355 20.06 3.40 -3.70
C LYS A 355 19.35 4.21 -2.63
N MET A 356 19.87 4.16 -1.41
CA MET A 356 19.39 4.98 -0.32
C MET A 356 20.23 6.27 -0.22
N LYS A 357 19.54 7.40 -0.15
CA LYS A 357 20.17 8.70 0.14
C LYS A 357 20.28 8.87 1.65
N LYS A 358 21.35 9.59 2.07
CA LYS A 358 21.58 9.91 3.48
C LYS A 358 20.31 10.55 4.09
N PRO A 359 19.81 10.05 5.21
CA PRO A 359 18.62 10.60 5.86
C PRO A 359 18.80 12.06 6.26
N GLY A 360 17.72 12.85 6.10
CA GLY A 360 17.78 14.28 6.41
C GLY A 360 16.41 14.96 6.42
N PHE A 361 16.40 16.23 6.80
CA PHE A 361 15.20 17.07 6.85
C PHE A 361 14.58 17.29 5.48
N LEU A 362 15.41 17.38 4.42
CA LEU A 362 14.94 17.55 3.05
C LEU A 362 13.94 16.48 2.63
N TRP A 363 14.23 15.22 2.92
CA TRP A 363 13.35 14.11 2.54
C TRP A 363 12.05 14.07 3.33
N HIS A 364 12.09 14.51 4.59
CA HIS A 364 10.86 14.69 5.39
C HIS A 364 9.96 15.74 4.75
N TRP A 365 10.51 16.93 4.43
CA TRP A 365 9.75 17.98 3.76
C TRP A 365 9.28 17.59 2.36
N ALA A 366 10.09 16.84 1.61
CA ALA A 366 9.68 16.29 0.32
C ALA A 366 8.45 15.35 0.47
N LYS A 367 8.43 14.48 1.50
CA LYS A 367 7.26 13.62 1.80
C LYS A 367 6.04 14.46 2.21
N VAL A 368 6.21 15.51 3.02
CA VAL A 368 5.12 16.44 3.39
C VAL A 368 4.57 17.15 2.16
N TRP A 369 5.46 17.64 1.28
CA TRP A 369 5.03 18.27 0.03
C TRP A 369 4.33 17.27 -0.89
N PHE A 370 4.83 16.04 -0.99
CA PHE A 370 4.20 14.96 -1.76
C PHE A 370 2.75 14.67 -1.28
N GLU A 371 2.50 14.65 0.05
CA GLU A 371 1.15 14.53 0.60
C GLU A 371 0.24 15.67 0.09
N LYS A 372 0.70 16.93 0.18
CA LYS A 372 -0.07 18.10 -0.26
C LYS A 372 -0.32 18.08 -1.76
N TYR A 373 0.71 17.79 -2.54
CA TYR A 373 0.63 17.68 -3.99
C TYR A 373 -0.31 16.56 -4.45
N TRP A 374 -0.29 15.42 -3.75
CA TRP A 374 -1.23 14.32 -4.01
C TRP A 374 -2.68 14.79 -3.94
N PHE A 375 -3.06 15.45 -2.85
CA PHE A 375 -4.42 15.94 -2.67
C PHE A 375 -4.77 17.04 -3.69
N TYR A 376 -3.88 17.97 -3.93
CA TYR A 376 -4.10 19.03 -4.92
C TYR A 376 -4.29 18.48 -6.35
N LYS A 377 -3.49 17.49 -6.75
CA LYS A 377 -3.54 16.91 -8.09
C LYS A 377 -4.77 16.02 -8.29
N ASN A 378 -5.22 15.33 -7.24
CA ASN A 378 -6.19 14.25 -7.39
C ASN A 378 -7.60 14.58 -6.85
N PHE A 379 -7.73 15.62 -6.08
CA PHE A 379 -8.98 16.08 -5.46
C PHE A 379 -9.07 17.61 -5.48
#